data_93d8f10311db2ad19ab2825ee7545f9c
#
_entry.id   93d8f10311db2ad19ab2825ee7545f9c
#
_cell.length_a   1.000
_cell.length_b   1.000
_cell.length_c   1.000
_cell.angle_alpha   90.00
_cell.angle_beta   90.00
_cell.angle_gamma   90.00
#
_symmetry.space_group_name_H-M   'P 1'
#
loop_
_entity.id
_entity.type
_entity.pdbx_description
1 polymer ?
#
loop_
_entity_poly.entity_id
_entity_poly.type
_entity_poly.pdbx_seq_one_letter_code
_entity_poly.pdbx_strand_id
1 'polypeptide(L)'
;MNAVDLLKRLHQHRAWVNGNLLSAAAQLSEEQLRSPFQIGQGSIWNSLTHLYAAEYVWLEALLGNEASLAPGDVPGKLPGNQLGEGGITDLNDLRQKWSALELRWQNYLASLTPESLEEVVYRKSASTGQRFGTRRADVLLHVCTHAHYTAAQVVNMLRQSGVERLPETMLISLARQEGM
;
A
#
# COMPACT_ATOMS: atom_id res chain seq x y z
N MET A 1 -17.05 4.75 -19.16
CA MET A 1 -15.91 4.43 -18.27
C MET A 1 -14.81 3.84 -19.12
N ASN A 2 -13.65 4.48 -19.18
CA ASN A 2 -12.47 4.00 -19.92
C ASN A 2 -11.48 3.31 -18.97
N ALA A 3 -10.35 2.80 -19.48
CA ALA A 3 -9.35 2.09 -18.66
C ALA A 3 -8.74 2.97 -17.55
N VAL A 4 -8.51 4.25 -17.82
CA VAL A 4 -8.01 5.21 -16.82
C VAL A 4 -9.02 5.38 -15.68
N ASP A 5 -10.31 5.49 -16.00
CA ASP A 5 -11.36 5.62 -14.98
C ASP A 5 -11.46 4.38 -14.10
N LEU A 6 -11.33 3.18 -14.68
CA LEU A 6 -11.31 1.92 -13.94
C LEU A 6 -10.11 1.85 -12.98
N LEU A 7 -8.91 2.23 -13.45
CA LEU A 7 -7.72 2.29 -12.61
C LEU A 7 -7.88 3.30 -11.46
N LYS A 8 -8.38 4.50 -11.76
CA LYS A 8 -8.68 5.51 -10.72
C LYS A 8 -9.66 4.96 -9.68
N ARG A 9 -10.69 4.22 -10.11
CA ARG A 9 -11.67 3.59 -9.21
C ARG A 9 -11.03 2.53 -8.32
N LEU A 10 -10.14 1.69 -8.85
CA LEU A 10 -9.41 0.70 -8.06
C LEU A 10 -8.47 1.35 -7.05
N HIS A 11 -7.78 2.42 -7.42
CA HIS A 11 -6.93 3.18 -6.50
C HIS A 11 -7.73 3.90 -5.41
N GLN A 12 -8.91 4.43 -5.72
CA GLN A 12 -9.83 4.97 -4.73
C GLN A 12 -10.26 3.89 -3.71
N HIS A 13 -10.59 2.69 -4.20
CA HIS A 13 -10.89 1.55 -3.34
C HIS A 13 -9.69 1.16 -2.46
N ARG A 14 -8.47 1.11 -3.03
CA ARG A 14 -7.23 0.86 -2.29
C ARG A 14 -7.06 1.85 -1.13
N ALA A 15 -7.18 3.14 -1.40
CA ALA A 15 -7.04 4.19 -0.40
C ALA A 15 -8.08 4.07 0.72
N TRP A 16 -9.34 3.79 0.35
CA TRP A 16 -10.42 3.58 1.31
C TRP A 16 -10.16 2.36 2.21
N VAL A 17 -9.69 1.23 1.63
CA VAL A 17 -9.32 0.03 2.41
C VAL A 17 -8.18 0.34 3.38
N ASN A 18 -7.13 1.03 2.92
CA ASN A 18 -5.99 1.42 3.78
C ASN A 18 -6.45 2.26 4.98
N GLY A 19 -7.36 3.21 4.78
CA GLY A 19 -7.95 4.01 5.86
C GLY A 19 -8.73 3.15 6.87
N ASN A 20 -9.49 2.16 6.39
CA ASN A 20 -10.23 1.23 7.23
C ASN A 20 -9.29 0.33 8.04
N LEU A 21 -8.20 -0.18 7.43
CA LEU A 21 -7.18 -0.97 8.14
C LEU A 21 -6.52 -0.17 9.26
N LEU A 22 -6.09 1.07 8.99
CA LEU A 22 -5.48 1.96 9.98
C LEU A 22 -6.45 2.28 11.12
N SER A 23 -7.75 2.46 10.81
CA SER A 23 -8.78 2.72 11.80
C SER A 23 -9.04 1.51 12.70
N ALA A 24 -9.03 0.30 12.14
CA ALA A 24 -9.14 -0.93 12.90
C ALA A 24 -7.90 -1.19 13.76
N ALA A 25 -6.70 -0.97 13.20
CA ALA A 25 -5.43 -1.12 13.91
C ALA A 25 -5.31 -0.16 15.12
N ALA A 26 -5.93 1.01 15.05
CA ALA A 26 -5.94 1.99 16.15
C ALA A 26 -6.70 1.52 17.41
N GLN A 27 -7.44 0.41 17.34
CA GLN A 27 -8.10 -0.21 18.50
C GLN A 27 -7.15 -1.12 19.31
N LEU A 28 -5.96 -1.39 18.77
CA LEU A 28 -4.98 -2.29 19.35
C LEU A 28 -3.87 -1.53 20.08
N SER A 29 -3.29 -2.14 21.11
CA SER A 29 -2.06 -1.67 21.73
C SER A 29 -0.85 -1.88 20.82
N GLU A 30 0.25 -1.16 21.09
CA GLU A 30 1.54 -1.38 20.39
C GLU A 30 2.02 -2.83 20.47
N GLU A 31 1.82 -3.48 21.62
CA GLU A 31 2.17 -4.89 21.82
C GLU A 31 1.33 -5.80 20.90
N GLN A 32 0.01 -5.57 20.84
CA GLN A 32 -0.88 -6.33 19.96
C GLN A 32 -0.56 -6.12 18.47
N LEU A 33 -0.23 -4.89 18.06
CA LEU A 33 0.17 -4.59 16.68
C LEU A 33 1.43 -5.36 16.26
N ARG A 34 2.35 -5.58 17.19
CA ARG A 34 3.64 -6.25 16.97
C ARG A 34 3.64 -7.74 17.32
N SER A 35 2.53 -8.27 17.83
CA SER A 35 2.39 -9.70 18.15
C SER A 35 2.64 -10.57 16.92
N PRO A 36 3.35 -11.71 17.07
CA PRO A 36 3.74 -12.55 15.94
C PRO A 36 2.56 -13.38 15.40
N PHE A 37 2.49 -13.45 14.06
CA PHE A 37 1.55 -14.30 13.31
C PHE A 37 2.29 -15.08 12.23
N GLN A 38 1.79 -16.27 11.88
CA GLN A 38 2.28 -17.07 10.74
C GLN A 38 1.60 -16.63 9.42
N ILE A 39 1.37 -15.33 9.24
CA ILE A 39 0.66 -14.73 8.11
C ILE A 39 1.40 -13.47 7.67
N GLY A 40 1.42 -13.20 6.38
CA GLY A 40 1.92 -11.97 5.79
C GLY A 40 3.36 -11.68 6.18
N GLN A 41 3.60 -10.47 6.72
CA GLN A 41 4.93 -10.02 7.17
C GLN A 41 5.19 -10.36 8.65
N GLY A 42 4.44 -11.28 9.22
CA GLY A 42 4.65 -11.80 10.56
C GLY A 42 4.03 -10.97 11.71
N SER A 43 3.49 -9.79 11.43
CA SER A 43 2.68 -9.00 12.37
C SER A 43 1.78 -8.02 11.64
N ILE A 44 0.79 -7.46 12.34
CA ILE A 44 -0.05 -6.38 11.80
C ILE A 44 0.82 -5.17 11.46
N TRP A 45 1.70 -4.79 12.38
CA TRP A 45 2.62 -3.68 12.20
C TRP A 45 3.49 -3.84 10.95
N ASN A 46 4.20 -4.95 10.83
CA ASN A 46 5.07 -5.21 9.68
C ASN A 46 4.30 -5.28 8.36
N SER A 47 3.06 -5.77 8.38
CA SER A 47 2.23 -5.83 7.18
C SER A 47 1.72 -4.46 6.75
N LEU A 48 1.40 -3.57 7.70
CA LEU A 48 1.00 -2.19 7.40
C LEU A 48 2.18 -1.36 6.90
N THR A 49 3.35 -1.46 7.53
CA THR A 49 4.57 -0.75 7.06
C THR A 49 5.04 -1.26 5.70
N HIS A 50 4.94 -2.57 5.47
CA HIS A 50 5.22 -3.15 4.15
C HIS A 50 4.26 -2.64 3.07
N LEU A 51 2.98 -2.57 3.36
CA LEU A 51 1.98 -2.08 2.42
C LEU A 51 2.23 -0.60 2.05
N TYR A 52 2.46 0.26 3.05
CA TYR A 52 2.86 1.65 2.84
C TYR A 52 4.12 1.76 1.97
N ALA A 53 5.17 1.03 2.33
CA ALA A 53 6.45 1.09 1.62
C ALA A 53 6.35 0.55 0.19
N ALA A 54 5.57 -0.50 -0.04
CA ALA A 54 5.31 -1.02 -1.39
C ALA A 54 4.61 0.04 -2.26
N GLU A 55 3.58 0.72 -1.73
CA GLU A 55 2.92 1.80 -2.44
C GLU A 55 3.86 2.99 -2.71
N TYR A 56 4.73 3.33 -1.75
CA TYR A 56 5.73 4.38 -1.90
C TYR A 56 6.70 4.08 -3.05
N VAL A 57 7.34 2.92 -3.03
CA VAL A 57 8.37 2.59 -4.01
C VAL A 57 7.82 2.39 -5.43
N TRP A 58 6.58 1.95 -5.56
CA TRP A 58 5.92 1.86 -6.85
C TRP A 58 5.53 3.24 -7.40
N LEU A 59 5.08 4.16 -6.56
CA LEU A 59 4.84 5.54 -6.99
C LEU A 59 6.14 6.20 -7.45
N GLU A 60 7.22 6.02 -6.71
CA GLU A 60 8.54 6.52 -7.08
C GLU A 60 8.99 5.98 -8.45
N ALA A 61 8.81 4.66 -8.70
CA ALA A 61 9.12 4.07 -9.99
C ALA A 61 8.28 4.66 -11.12
N LEU A 62 6.98 4.88 -10.89
CA LEU A 62 6.07 5.54 -11.83
C LEU A 62 6.47 7.00 -12.13
N LEU A 63 7.11 7.66 -11.18
CA LEU A 63 7.68 9.02 -11.31
C LEU A 63 9.12 9.03 -11.89
N GLY A 64 9.67 7.85 -12.24
CA GLY A 64 11.00 7.71 -12.87
C GLY A 64 12.14 7.41 -11.92
N ASN A 65 11.89 7.28 -10.60
CA ASN A 65 12.93 6.91 -9.62
C ASN A 65 13.00 5.37 -9.48
N GLU A 66 13.83 4.73 -10.31
CA GLU A 66 13.91 3.28 -10.46
C GLU A 66 14.46 2.53 -9.23
N ALA A 67 15.24 3.19 -8.39
CA ALA A 67 15.99 2.59 -7.27
C ALA A 67 15.57 3.13 -5.91
N SER A 68 14.35 3.65 -5.79
CA SER A 68 13.83 4.23 -4.56
C SER A 68 13.68 3.21 -3.43
N LEU A 69 13.90 3.69 -2.21
CA LEU A 69 13.55 3.04 -0.95
C LEU A 69 12.49 3.90 -0.24
N ALA A 70 11.62 3.27 0.52
CA ALA A 70 10.74 4.03 1.41
C ALA A 70 11.55 4.66 2.55
N PRO A 71 11.13 5.84 3.05
CA PRO A 71 11.79 6.45 4.20
C PRO A 71 11.89 5.47 5.38
N GLY A 72 13.08 5.38 5.98
CA GLY A 72 13.35 4.43 7.05
C GLY A 72 13.70 3.00 6.63
N ASP A 73 13.63 2.67 5.34
CA ASP A 73 14.04 1.37 4.85
C ASP A 73 15.56 1.31 4.58
N VAL A 74 16.16 0.14 4.82
CA VAL A 74 17.52 -0.18 4.40
C VAL A 74 17.51 -1.07 3.16
N PRO A 75 18.52 -0.94 2.27
CA PRO A 75 18.62 -1.76 1.06
C PRO A 75 18.84 -3.25 1.37
N GLY A 76 18.50 -4.11 0.40
CA GLY A 76 18.67 -5.57 0.53
C GLY A 76 17.63 -6.26 1.41
N LYS A 77 16.64 -5.55 1.89
CA LYS A 77 15.50 -6.06 2.67
C LYS A 77 14.19 -5.81 1.94
N LEU A 78 13.12 -6.48 2.39
CA LEU A 78 11.77 -6.21 1.88
C LEU A 78 11.36 -4.76 2.20
N PRO A 79 10.60 -4.09 1.33
CA PRO A 79 10.00 -2.79 1.62
C PRO A 79 9.22 -2.82 2.92
N GLY A 80 9.32 -1.74 3.71
CA GLY A 80 8.67 -1.62 5.02
C GLY A 80 9.47 -2.22 6.18
N ASN A 81 10.76 -2.53 5.96
CA ASN A 81 11.62 -3.07 7.01
C ASN A 81 11.92 -2.07 8.14
N GLN A 82 11.88 -0.77 7.86
CA GLN A 82 11.99 0.34 8.83
C GLN A 82 13.19 0.22 9.78
N LEU A 83 14.33 -0.29 9.27
CA LEU A 83 15.56 -0.52 10.04
C LEU A 83 16.55 0.65 9.96
N GLY A 84 16.26 1.64 9.12
CA GLY A 84 17.11 2.81 8.88
C GLY A 84 16.64 4.06 9.62
N GLU A 85 17.40 5.13 9.44
CA GLU A 85 17.08 6.44 9.99
C GLU A 85 15.76 6.99 9.40
N GLY A 86 14.95 7.68 10.21
CA GLY A 86 13.67 8.25 9.79
C GLY A 86 12.55 7.22 9.61
N GLY A 87 12.73 6.02 10.16
CA GLY A 87 11.70 4.98 10.18
C GLY A 87 10.39 5.43 10.83
N ILE A 88 9.33 4.69 10.56
CA ILE A 88 7.99 4.93 11.12
C ILE A 88 8.01 4.50 12.58
N THR A 89 7.66 5.42 13.50
CA THR A 89 7.77 5.20 14.93
C THR A 89 6.54 4.53 15.55
N ASP A 90 5.36 4.93 15.10
CA ASP A 90 4.07 4.47 15.62
C ASP A 90 2.96 4.58 14.57
N LEU A 91 1.76 4.16 14.94
CA LEU A 91 0.61 4.15 14.04
C LEU A 91 0.17 5.55 13.60
N ASN A 92 0.37 6.57 14.42
CA ASN A 92 0.01 7.94 14.07
C ASN A 92 0.99 8.52 13.04
N ASP A 93 2.29 8.27 13.20
CA ASP A 93 3.31 8.63 12.22
C ASP A 93 3.07 7.91 10.88
N LEU A 94 2.77 6.59 10.91
CA LEU A 94 2.38 5.84 9.72
C LEU A 94 1.17 6.48 9.02
N ARG A 95 0.15 6.85 9.77
CA ARG A 95 -1.06 7.50 9.24
C ARG A 95 -0.74 8.83 8.55
N GLN A 96 0.08 9.66 9.16
CA GLN A 96 0.49 10.95 8.58
C GLN A 96 1.28 10.75 7.29
N LYS A 97 2.29 9.87 7.31
CA LYS A 97 3.09 9.56 6.12
C LYS A 97 2.25 8.96 4.99
N TRP A 98 1.30 8.09 5.32
CA TRP A 98 0.42 7.48 4.31
C TRP A 98 -0.57 8.49 3.73
N SER A 99 -1.11 9.40 4.54
CA SER A 99 -1.95 10.48 4.03
C SER A 99 -1.22 11.38 3.04
N ALA A 100 0.04 11.71 3.34
CA ALA A 100 0.90 12.46 2.42
C ALA A 100 1.20 11.68 1.13
N LEU A 101 1.45 10.38 1.23
CA LEU A 101 1.64 9.50 0.07
C LEU A 101 0.38 9.40 -0.78
N GLU A 102 -0.80 9.32 -0.16
CA GLU A 102 -2.07 9.24 -0.88
C GLU A 102 -2.35 10.52 -1.69
N LEU A 103 -2.02 11.70 -1.17
CA LEU A 103 -2.12 12.94 -1.92
C LEU A 103 -1.22 12.92 -3.18
N ARG A 104 -0.01 12.36 -3.07
CA ARG A 104 0.89 12.17 -4.20
C ARG A 104 0.30 11.20 -5.24
N TRP A 105 -0.31 10.10 -4.77
CA TRP A 105 -1.03 9.16 -5.64
C TRP A 105 -2.17 9.83 -6.40
N GLN A 106 -3.00 10.64 -5.72
CA GLN A 106 -4.11 11.37 -6.35
C GLN A 106 -3.61 12.29 -7.45
N ASN A 107 -2.54 13.06 -7.20
CA ASN A 107 -1.92 13.95 -8.18
C ASN A 107 -1.38 13.16 -9.38
N TYR A 108 -0.71 12.03 -9.15
CA TYR A 108 -0.21 11.18 -10.21
C TYR A 108 -1.35 10.59 -11.06
N LEU A 109 -2.38 10.04 -10.44
CA LEU A 109 -3.53 9.45 -11.13
C LEU A 109 -4.33 10.50 -11.92
N ALA A 110 -4.36 11.75 -11.46
CA ALA A 110 -5.02 12.84 -12.20
C ALA A 110 -4.37 13.10 -13.55
N SER A 111 -3.05 12.89 -13.68
CA SER A 111 -2.28 13.13 -14.91
C SER A 111 -2.33 11.98 -15.93
N LEU A 112 -2.93 10.84 -15.60
CA LEU A 112 -2.97 9.67 -16.51
C LEU A 112 -3.82 9.93 -17.74
N THR A 113 -3.28 9.49 -18.89
CA THR A 113 -4.02 9.39 -20.17
C THR A 113 -4.05 7.95 -20.66
N PRO A 114 -4.96 7.57 -21.58
CA PRO A 114 -4.98 6.22 -22.13
C PRO A 114 -3.64 5.82 -22.77
N GLU A 115 -2.99 6.73 -23.47
CA GLU A 115 -1.71 6.51 -24.16
C GLU A 115 -0.59 6.24 -23.13
N SER A 116 -0.59 6.96 -22.02
CA SER A 116 0.42 6.80 -20.98
C SER A 116 0.39 5.41 -20.32
N LEU A 117 -0.73 4.69 -20.38
CA LEU A 117 -0.86 3.36 -19.82
C LEU A 117 0.02 2.31 -20.50
N GLU A 118 0.37 2.52 -21.76
CA GLU A 118 1.21 1.61 -22.55
C GLU A 118 2.71 1.85 -22.35
N GLU A 119 3.10 2.94 -21.70
CA GLU A 119 4.50 3.25 -21.45
C GLU A 119 5.14 2.25 -20.47
N VAL A 120 6.45 2.04 -20.66
CA VAL A 120 7.24 1.14 -19.80
C VAL A 120 7.78 1.90 -18.60
N VAL A 121 7.49 1.40 -17.42
CA VAL A 121 8.04 1.84 -16.13
C VAL A 121 9.18 0.92 -15.75
N TYR A 122 10.30 1.48 -15.35
CA TYR A 122 11.47 0.72 -14.93
C TYR A 122 11.64 0.75 -13.42
N ARG A 123 12.02 -0.39 -12.85
CA ARG A 123 12.35 -0.53 -11.44
C ARG A 123 13.55 -1.47 -11.26
N LYS A 124 14.45 -1.12 -10.34
CA LYS A 124 15.51 -2.00 -9.86
C LYS A 124 15.06 -2.77 -8.63
N SER A 125 15.28 -4.08 -8.62
CA SER A 125 15.05 -4.92 -7.45
C SER A 125 15.99 -4.49 -6.32
N ALA A 126 15.46 -4.26 -5.13
CA ALA A 126 16.25 -3.90 -3.96
C ALA A 126 17.18 -5.03 -3.50
N SER A 127 16.81 -6.30 -3.77
CA SER A 127 17.59 -7.48 -3.36
C SER A 127 18.65 -7.91 -4.36
N THR A 128 18.38 -7.77 -5.67
CA THR A 128 19.27 -8.28 -6.74
C THR A 128 19.94 -7.18 -7.56
N GLY A 129 19.45 -5.94 -7.47
CA GLY A 129 19.88 -4.84 -8.35
C GLY A 129 19.43 -4.98 -9.81
N GLN A 130 18.77 -6.07 -10.18
CA GLN A 130 18.27 -6.29 -11.53
C GLN A 130 17.21 -5.26 -11.91
N ARG A 131 17.32 -4.72 -13.13
CA ARG A 131 16.36 -3.76 -13.69
C ARG A 131 15.27 -4.48 -14.46
N PHE A 132 14.03 -4.15 -14.17
CA PHE A 132 12.85 -4.68 -14.85
C PHE A 132 12.08 -3.55 -15.51
N GLY A 133 11.59 -3.79 -16.73
CA GLY A 133 10.63 -2.92 -17.40
C GLY A 133 9.25 -3.57 -17.35
N THR A 134 8.25 -2.80 -16.94
CA THR A 134 6.86 -3.27 -16.81
C THR A 134 5.93 -2.20 -17.38
N ARG A 135 4.88 -2.60 -18.09
CA ARG A 135 3.90 -1.68 -18.62
C ARG A 135 3.23 -0.91 -17.46
N ARG A 136 3.04 0.40 -17.62
CA ARG A 136 2.45 1.26 -16.57
C ARG A 136 1.10 0.75 -16.07
N ALA A 137 0.22 0.30 -16.97
CA ALA A 137 -1.07 -0.28 -16.60
C ALA A 137 -0.91 -1.46 -15.64
N ASP A 138 0.06 -2.35 -15.89
CA ASP A 138 0.30 -3.53 -15.07
C ASP A 138 0.88 -3.15 -13.70
N VAL A 139 1.72 -2.11 -13.62
CA VAL A 139 2.21 -1.57 -12.34
C VAL A 139 1.05 -1.00 -11.52
N LEU A 140 0.17 -0.21 -12.13
CA LEU A 140 -1.00 0.37 -11.44
C LEU A 140 -1.96 -0.71 -10.94
N LEU A 141 -2.23 -1.74 -11.74
CA LEU A 141 -3.03 -2.89 -11.32
C LEU A 141 -2.35 -3.67 -10.21
N HIS A 142 -1.03 -3.89 -10.32
CA HIS A 142 -0.25 -4.59 -9.30
C HIS A 142 -0.36 -3.91 -7.93
N VAL A 143 -0.24 -2.59 -7.87
CA VAL A 143 -0.38 -1.86 -6.58
C VAL A 143 -1.74 -2.13 -5.93
N CYS A 144 -2.82 -2.11 -6.70
CA CYS A 144 -4.16 -2.39 -6.18
C CYS A 144 -4.34 -3.85 -5.75
N THR A 145 -3.87 -4.81 -6.54
CA THR A 145 -3.99 -6.24 -6.23
C THR A 145 -3.09 -6.66 -5.07
N HIS A 146 -1.88 -6.11 -4.98
CA HIS A 146 -0.98 -6.29 -3.84
C HIS A 146 -1.59 -5.72 -2.55
N ALA A 147 -2.17 -4.52 -2.62
CA ALA A 147 -2.85 -3.92 -1.49
C ALA A 147 -4.01 -4.78 -1.00
N HIS A 148 -4.84 -5.30 -1.91
CA HIS A 148 -5.97 -6.16 -1.56
C HIS A 148 -5.50 -7.48 -0.93
N TYR A 149 -4.46 -8.11 -1.49
CA TYR A 149 -3.86 -9.33 -0.94
C TYR A 149 -3.32 -9.11 0.49
N THR A 150 -2.58 -8.03 0.71
CA THR A 150 -2.03 -7.70 2.03
C THR A 150 -3.13 -7.31 3.01
N ALA A 151 -4.16 -6.58 2.56
CA ALA A 151 -5.31 -6.23 3.40
C ALA A 151 -6.02 -7.47 3.94
N ALA A 152 -6.21 -8.52 3.12
CA ALA A 152 -6.82 -9.77 3.57
C ALA A 152 -6.00 -10.45 4.69
N GLN A 153 -4.68 -10.38 4.63
CA GLN A 153 -3.78 -10.88 5.67
C GLN A 153 -3.92 -10.06 6.96
N VAL A 154 -3.93 -8.73 6.86
CA VAL A 154 -4.11 -7.84 8.03
C VAL A 154 -5.47 -8.07 8.68
N VAL A 155 -6.56 -8.19 7.91
CA VAL A 155 -7.91 -8.48 8.44
C VAL A 155 -7.93 -9.81 9.21
N ASN A 156 -7.22 -10.82 8.70
CA ASN A 156 -7.13 -12.11 9.39
C ASN A 156 -6.39 -11.97 10.74
N MET A 157 -5.29 -11.24 10.78
CA MET A 157 -4.56 -10.96 12.02
C MET A 157 -5.38 -10.13 13.01
N LEU A 158 -6.11 -9.11 12.53
CA LEU A 158 -7.03 -8.30 13.36
C LEU A 158 -8.11 -9.19 14.02
N ARG A 159 -8.69 -10.13 13.25
CA ARG A 159 -9.66 -11.10 13.80
C ARG A 159 -9.03 -11.96 14.89
N GLN A 160 -7.83 -12.48 14.68
CA GLN A 160 -7.11 -13.29 15.67
C GLN A 160 -6.71 -12.48 16.91
N SER A 161 -6.52 -11.17 16.77
CA SER A 161 -6.26 -10.24 17.89
C SER A 161 -7.51 -9.84 18.67
N GLY A 162 -8.69 -10.37 18.31
CA GLY A 162 -9.94 -10.10 19.04
C GLY A 162 -10.62 -8.78 18.66
N VAL A 163 -10.28 -8.16 17.53
CA VAL A 163 -10.98 -6.97 17.04
C VAL A 163 -12.41 -7.36 16.65
N GLU A 164 -13.40 -6.83 17.38
CA GLU A 164 -14.81 -7.18 17.19
C GLU A 164 -15.37 -6.66 15.86
N ARG A 165 -15.05 -5.41 15.51
CA ARG A 165 -15.48 -4.80 14.25
C ARG A 165 -14.34 -4.79 13.25
N LEU A 166 -14.33 -5.80 12.39
CA LEU A 166 -13.35 -5.90 11.31
C LEU A 166 -13.59 -4.81 10.24
N PRO A 167 -12.51 -4.33 9.59
CA PRO A 167 -12.62 -3.31 8.57
C PRO A 167 -13.28 -3.86 7.29
N GLU A 168 -14.13 -3.05 6.68
CA GLU A 168 -14.66 -3.31 5.35
C GLU A 168 -13.57 -3.18 4.29
N THR A 169 -13.52 -4.16 3.38
CA THR A 169 -12.49 -4.20 2.32
C THR A 169 -13.05 -4.46 0.93
N MET A 170 -14.35 -4.65 0.80
CA MET A 170 -14.97 -5.00 -0.47
C MET A 170 -15.34 -3.75 -1.29
N LEU A 171 -14.99 -3.76 -2.58
CA LEU A 171 -15.33 -2.67 -3.50
C LEU A 171 -16.85 -2.39 -3.53
N ILE A 172 -17.68 -3.44 -3.44
CA ILE A 172 -19.13 -3.27 -3.42
C ILE A 172 -19.62 -2.52 -2.18
N SER A 173 -18.93 -2.67 -1.04
CA SER A 173 -19.27 -1.91 0.18
C SER A 173 -18.97 -0.43 0.00
N LEU A 174 -17.82 -0.07 -0.61
CA LEU A 174 -17.52 1.30 -0.96
C LEU A 174 -18.58 1.90 -1.90
N ALA A 175 -18.95 1.18 -2.97
CA ALA A 175 -19.95 1.64 -3.93
C ALA A 175 -21.32 1.91 -3.27
N ARG A 176 -21.73 1.06 -2.34
CA ARG A 176 -23.00 1.23 -1.61
C ARG A 176 -22.96 2.41 -0.64
N GLN A 177 -21.80 2.71 -0.03
CA GLN A 177 -21.65 3.88 0.83
C GLN A 177 -21.74 5.20 0.06
N GLU A 178 -21.37 5.19 -1.22
CA GLU A 178 -21.46 6.37 -2.11
C GLU A 178 -22.88 6.60 -2.67
N GLY A 179 -23.83 5.70 -2.36
CA GLY A 179 -25.24 5.86 -2.76
C GLY A 179 -25.53 5.47 -4.22
N MET A 180 -24.68 4.68 -4.82
CA MET A 180 -24.90 4.09 -6.16
C MET A 180 -25.63 2.74 -6.07
#